data_b3cea2f71f3c48ce175ab4c230132722
#
_entry.id   b3cea2f71f3c48ce175ab4c230132722
#
_cell.length_a   1.000
_cell.length_b   1.000
_cell.length_c   1.000
_cell.angle_alpha   90.00
_cell.angle_beta   90.00
_cell.angle_gamma   90.00
#
_symmetry.space_group_name_H-M   'P 1'
#
loop_
_entity.id
_entity.type
_entity.pdbx_description
1 polymer ?
#
loop_
_entity_poly.entity_id
_entity_poly.type
_entity_poly.pdbx_seq_one_letter_code
_entity_poly.pdbx_strand_id
1 'polypeptide(L)'
;LTAKEWANPEGRLMITLPRPLKAGGKVMLKITYGGTPHVAVRAPWDDGMVWAKTPGPDRLPWIASTAEGYGCDLFWPCLDFPKGEPDTVDLHVTVPKDLKVAGNGKLVGTDTLPDGRTIWNWHTRSPNPYSVTLQIAPYKLLQADYKSRYGNTIPMEYWYLPGRDEKAKKLFDEFAPSLDFYESVIGPYPWSDEKVGVAETPHLGMEHQTINAYGNNYKQYPSGFDEIFQHELGHEWFGNQMSASNWDDYWLHEGFAQYMQPLYGRWREGEARYAIMMEDFRLTVFNRAPVVSGQIRTEEQVYEEGNGGPGQDIYVKGAWILHTLRNLIGDEKFFDATRLLVYGRLDPKPGNFTPRFATTPDFIKYVNQVTGKDMQWFFDVYLYQAKLPDLVEDRQGDTLTLRWKVENDKPFPLPVEVSVDGKVKMVEMSGGTGSLKVPAGAHVVVDPDSRILKYSAAVEAYQRYAYRR
;
A
#
# COMPACT_ATOMS: atom_id res chain seq x y z
N LEU A 1 -22.04 33.56 -8.72
CA LEU A 1 -21.13 33.72 -9.87
C LEU A 1 -21.91 33.66 -11.16
N THR A 2 -21.58 34.50 -12.13
CA THR A 2 -22.12 34.46 -13.47
C THR A 2 -21.31 33.49 -14.34
N ALA A 3 -21.85 33.09 -15.52
CA ALA A 3 -21.11 32.23 -16.47
C ALA A 3 -19.80 32.83 -16.99
N LYS A 4 -19.50 34.09 -16.69
CA LYS A 4 -18.22 34.75 -17.01
C LYS A 4 -17.19 34.59 -15.88
N GLU A 5 -17.60 34.18 -14.68
CA GLU A 5 -16.77 34.14 -13.48
C GLU A 5 -16.34 32.70 -13.12
N TRP A 6 -16.88 31.71 -13.81
CA TRP A 6 -16.44 30.33 -13.65
C TRP A 6 -16.48 29.56 -14.98
N ALA A 7 -15.64 28.57 -15.09
CA ALA A 7 -15.58 27.63 -16.20
C ALA A 7 -15.10 26.27 -15.69
N ASN A 8 -15.44 25.21 -16.37
CA ASN A 8 -14.98 23.84 -16.06
C ASN A 8 -14.42 23.17 -17.33
N PRO A 9 -13.31 23.71 -17.92
CA PRO A 9 -12.71 23.06 -19.06
C PRO A 9 -11.97 21.80 -18.60
N GLU A 10 -12.26 20.67 -19.24
CA GLU A 10 -11.58 19.40 -19.00
C GLU A 10 -11.56 18.98 -17.52
N GLY A 11 -12.69 19.17 -16.80
CA GLY A 11 -12.78 18.84 -15.39
C GLY A 11 -12.12 19.85 -14.43
N ARG A 12 -11.48 20.90 -14.94
CA ARG A 12 -10.80 21.91 -14.11
C ARG A 12 -11.75 23.04 -13.75
N LEU A 13 -12.26 23.06 -12.52
CA LEU A 13 -13.12 24.15 -12.06
C LEU A 13 -12.29 25.44 -11.85
N MET A 14 -12.41 26.37 -12.77
CA MET A 14 -11.77 27.69 -12.73
C MET A 14 -12.76 28.72 -12.20
N ILE A 15 -12.39 29.43 -11.14
CA ILE A 15 -13.21 30.47 -10.53
C ILE A 15 -12.44 31.80 -10.51
N THR A 16 -12.99 32.82 -11.19
CA THR A 16 -12.45 34.17 -11.15
C THR A 16 -12.96 34.89 -9.91
N LEU A 17 -12.07 35.20 -8.97
CA LEU A 17 -12.44 35.97 -7.80
C LEU A 17 -12.71 37.42 -8.15
N PRO A 18 -13.71 38.08 -7.52
CA PRO A 18 -14.01 39.48 -7.79
C PRO A 18 -12.90 40.46 -7.34
N ARG A 19 -11.98 39.99 -6.51
CA ARG A 19 -10.76 40.72 -6.10
C ARG A 19 -9.61 39.74 -5.93
N PRO A 20 -8.37 40.10 -6.26
CA PRO A 20 -7.18 39.28 -6.00
C PRO A 20 -7.07 38.96 -4.50
N LEU A 21 -6.81 37.69 -4.19
CA LEU A 21 -6.56 37.24 -2.83
C LEU A 21 -5.12 37.63 -2.44
N LYS A 22 -4.96 38.32 -1.32
CA LYS A 22 -3.62 38.63 -0.77
C LYS A 22 -3.00 37.38 -0.17
N ALA A 23 -1.68 37.31 -0.09
CA ALA A 23 -0.97 36.26 0.61
C ALA A 23 -1.49 36.11 2.06
N GLY A 24 -1.81 34.90 2.46
CA GLY A 24 -2.45 34.60 3.78
C GLY A 24 -3.95 34.91 3.85
N GLY A 25 -4.54 35.49 2.79
CA GLY A 25 -5.98 35.72 2.74
C GLY A 25 -6.79 34.44 2.62
N LYS A 26 -8.03 34.46 3.08
CA LYS A 26 -8.97 33.32 2.99
C LYS A 26 -10.15 33.69 2.10
N VAL A 27 -10.65 32.72 1.36
CA VAL A 27 -11.89 32.80 0.59
C VAL A 27 -12.75 31.60 0.92
N MET A 28 -14.06 31.83 1.03
CA MET A 28 -15.05 30.76 1.15
C MET A 28 -15.76 30.63 -0.20
N LEU A 29 -15.80 29.41 -0.69
CA LEU A 29 -16.54 29.06 -1.90
C LEU A 29 -17.70 28.13 -1.51
N LYS A 30 -18.87 28.36 -2.08
CA LYS A 30 -20.01 27.44 -2.02
C LYS A 30 -20.29 26.96 -3.43
N ILE A 31 -20.15 25.66 -3.65
CA ILE A 31 -20.42 25.01 -4.92
C ILE A 31 -21.64 24.13 -4.73
N THR A 32 -22.66 24.34 -5.58
CA THR A 32 -23.84 23.49 -5.65
C THR A 32 -23.77 22.74 -6.98
N TYR A 33 -23.77 21.44 -6.91
CA TYR A 33 -23.64 20.56 -8.08
C TYR A 33 -24.56 19.35 -7.94
N GLY A 34 -24.76 18.65 -9.04
CA GLY A 34 -25.53 17.41 -9.09
C GLY A 34 -25.39 16.79 -10.46
N GLY A 35 -25.73 15.54 -10.56
CA GLY A 35 -25.60 14.76 -11.79
C GLY A 35 -25.59 13.27 -11.50
N THR A 36 -25.21 12.49 -12.50
CA THR A 36 -24.91 11.06 -12.36
C THR A 36 -23.42 10.91 -12.26
N PRO A 37 -22.89 10.47 -11.11
CA PRO A 37 -21.47 10.27 -10.97
C PRO A 37 -21.01 9.14 -11.89
N HIS A 38 -19.70 9.14 -12.23
CA HIS A 38 -19.09 8.05 -12.97
C HIS A 38 -19.29 6.73 -12.22
N VAL A 39 -19.59 5.66 -12.96
CA VAL A 39 -19.77 4.31 -12.41
C VAL A 39 -18.54 3.49 -12.74
N ALA A 40 -17.86 3.02 -11.71
CA ALA A 40 -16.71 2.13 -11.85
C ALA A 40 -17.14 0.83 -12.57
N VAL A 41 -16.39 0.44 -13.58
CA VAL A 41 -16.65 -0.77 -14.39
C VAL A 41 -15.92 -1.97 -13.81
N ARG A 42 -14.76 -1.74 -13.22
CA ARG A 42 -13.86 -2.78 -12.70
C ARG A 42 -13.24 -2.39 -11.35
N ALA A 43 -14.08 -1.88 -10.43
CA ALA A 43 -13.64 -1.49 -9.10
C ALA A 43 -12.89 -2.65 -8.36
N PRO A 44 -11.82 -2.36 -7.59
CA PRO A 44 -11.27 -1.05 -7.28
C PRO A 44 -10.28 -0.48 -8.31
N TRP A 45 -9.95 -1.21 -9.37
CA TRP A 45 -8.93 -0.85 -10.38
C TRP A 45 -9.41 0.17 -11.43
N ASP A 46 -10.53 0.79 -11.20
CA ASP A 46 -11.01 2.00 -11.86
C ASP A 46 -11.82 2.83 -10.88
N ASP A 47 -11.82 4.13 -11.10
CA ASP A 47 -12.43 5.10 -10.19
C ASP A 47 -13.92 5.25 -10.42
N GLY A 48 -14.66 5.64 -9.39
CA GLY A 48 -16.05 5.99 -9.49
C GLY A 48 -16.96 5.42 -8.42
N MET A 49 -18.24 5.41 -8.71
CA MET A 49 -19.28 4.88 -7.81
C MET A 49 -19.62 3.44 -8.16
N VAL A 50 -19.77 2.60 -7.15
CA VAL A 50 -20.25 1.22 -7.28
C VAL A 50 -21.69 1.14 -6.75
N TRP A 51 -22.62 0.84 -7.64
CA TRP A 51 -24.04 0.70 -7.32
C TRP A 51 -24.40 -0.79 -7.29
N ALA A 52 -24.32 -1.39 -6.12
CA ALA A 52 -24.63 -2.81 -5.91
C ALA A 52 -25.87 -2.99 -5.04
N LYS A 53 -26.23 -4.24 -4.84
CA LYS A 53 -27.27 -4.66 -3.92
C LYS A 53 -26.72 -5.71 -2.97
N THR A 54 -27.17 -5.68 -1.72
CA THR A 54 -26.78 -6.68 -0.73
C THR A 54 -27.12 -8.08 -1.22
N PRO A 55 -26.32 -9.09 -0.90
CA PRO A 55 -26.67 -10.48 -1.13
C PRO A 55 -27.92 -10.86 -0.29
N GLY A 56 -28.64 -11.88 -0.75
CA GLY A 56 -29.87 -12.35 -0.09
C GLY A 56 -31.16 -11.81 -0.74
N PRO A 57 -32.32 -12.11 -0.17
CA PRO A 57 -33.62 -11.84 -0.80
C PRO A 57 -33.99 -10.36 -0.82
N ASP A 58 -33.59 -9.59 0.18
CA ASP A 58 -34.03 -8.19 0.34
C ASP A 58 -33.41 -7.23 -0.65
N ARG A 59 -32.23 -7.55 -1.22
CA ARG A 59 -31.59 -6.80 -2.29
C ARG A 59 -31.53 -5.28 -2.02
N LEU A 60 -31.17 -4.91 -0.80
CA LEU A 60 -31.07 -3.50 -0.38
C LEU A 60 -29.89 -2.79 -1.06
N PRO A 61 -29.92 -1.46 -1.17
CA PRO A 61 -28.79 -0.72 -1.71
C PRO A 61 -27.49 -1.01 -0.98
N TRP A 62 -26.41 -1.21 -1.75
CA TRP A 62 -25.04 -1.36 -1.28
C TRP A 62 -24.15 -0.53 -2.20
N ILE A 63 -23.77 0.64 -1.72
CA ILE A 63 -23.15 1.69 -2.50
C ILE A 63 -21.77 1.95 -1.93
N ALA A 64 -20.78 2.08 -2.79
CA ALA A 64 -19.41 2.44 -2.43
C ALA A 64 -18.87 3.45 -3.44
N SER A 65 -17.95 4.31 -3.01
CA SER A 65 -17.03 4.99 -3.92
C SER A 65 -15.68 4.27 -3.90
N THR A 66 -14.98 4.34 -5.01
CA THR A 66 -13.60 3.85 -5.15
C THR A 66 -12.81 4.88 -5.95
N ALA A 67 -11.60 5.15 -5.51
CA ALA A 67 -10.63 6.01 -6.18
C ALA A 67 -9.24 5.66 -5.66
N GLU A 68 -8.26 5.59 -6.53
CA GLU A 68 -6.87 5.27 -6.18
C GLU A 68 -5.93 6.35 -6.69
N GLY A 69 -5.38 7.16 -5.78
CA GLY A 69 -4.46 8.27 -6.09
C GLY A 69 -5.11 9.48 -6.74
N TYR A 70 -6.09 9.27 -7.61
CA TYR A 70 -6.95 10.26 -8.28
C TYR A 70 -8.41 9.85 -8.16
N GLY A 71 -9.31 10.61 -8.80
CA GLY A 71 -10.72 10.26 -8.92
C GLY A 71 -11.63 10.88 -7.87
N CYS A 72 -11.13 11.67 -6.93
CA CYS A 72 -11.99 12.35 -5.96
C CYS A 72 -12.96 13.32 -6.62
N ASP A 73 -12.61 13.94 -7.74
CA ASP A 73 -13.44 14.89 -8.50
C ASP A 73 -14.62 14.23 -9.22
N LEU A 74 -14.67 12.90 -9.27
CA LEU A 74 -15.79 12.15 -9.83
C LEU A 74 -17.07 12.26 -8.97
N PHE A 75 -16.95 12.61 -7.69
CA PHE A 75 -18.09 12.73 -6.80
C PHE A 75 -18.09 13.95 -5.86
N TRP A 76 -16.95 14.64 -5.68
CA TRP A 76 -16.89 15.90 -4.93
C TRP A 76 -15.83 16.85 -5.48
N PRO A 77 -15.98 18.18 -5.35
CA PRO A 77 -14.96 19.14 -5.81
C PRO A 77 -13.73 19.10 -4.92
N CYS A 78 -12.65 18.54 -5.39
CA CYS A 78 -11.39 18.37 -4.66
C CYS A 78 -10.21 18.92 -5.48
N LEU A 79 -9.03 18.90 -4.88
CA LEU A 79 -7.76 19.00 -5.59
C LEU A 79 -7.30 17.58 -5.91
N ASP A 80 -7.56 17.15 -7.13
CA ASP A 80 -7.41 15.76 -7.57
C ASP A 80 -5.96 15.43 -7.92
N PHE A 81 -5.10 15.38 -6.91
CA PHE A 81 -3.72 14.90 -7.00
C PHE A 81 -3.17 14.61 -5.58
N PRO A 82 -2.12 13.78 -5.44
CA PRO A 82 -1.65 13.30 -4.14
C PRO A 82 -1.35 14.41 -3.12
N LYS A 83 -0.83 15.57 -3.54
CA LYS A 83 -0.54 16.72 -2.65
C LYS A 83 -1.72 17.67 -2.46
N GLY A 84 -2.91 17.26 -2.84
CA GLY A 84 -4.14 18.05 -2.72
C GLY A 84 -4.85 17.95 -1.38
N GLU A 85 -4.22 17.39 -0.36
CA GLU A 85 -4.82 17.12 0.94
C GLU A 85 -5.37 18.38 1.61
N PRO A 86 -6.68 18.39 2.00
CA PRO A 86 -7.25 19.44 2.82
C PRO A 86 -6.87 19.25 4.30
N ASP A 87 -6.88 20.32 5.07
CA ASP A 87 -6.66 20.24 6.53
C ASP A 87 -7.73 19.37 7.22
N THR A 88 -8.98 19.51 6.79
CA THR A 88 -10.13 18.74 7.31
C THR A 88 -11.19 18.55 6.24
N VAL A 89 -11.99 17.50 6.39
CA VAL A 89 -13.21 17.28 5.62
C VAL A 89 -14.36 16.94 6.57
N ASP A 90 -15.48 17.64 6.42
CA ASP A 90 -16.74 17.33 7.07
C ASP A 90 -17.71 16.77 6.02
N LEU A 91 -18.18 15.53 6.24
CA LEU A 91 -19.13 14.86 5.38
C LEU A 91 -20.51 14.83 6.03
N HIS A 92 -21.52 15.38 5.36
CA HIS A 92 -22.92 15.33 5.77
C HIS A 92 -23.72 14.54 4.76
N VAL A 93 -23.88 13.24 4.98
CA VAL A 93 -24.47 12.31 4.01
C VAL A 93 -25.90 11.96 4.38
N THR A 94 -26.87 12.37 3.58
CA THR A 94 -28.29 12.07 3.80
C THR A 94 -28.70 10.80 3.06
N VAL A 95 -29.20 9.82 3.82
CA VAL A 95 -29.62 8.53 3.29
C VAL A 95 -31.03 8.14 3.78
N PRO A 96 -31.72 7.21 3.10
CA PRO A 96 -32.94 6.59 3.63
C PRO A 96 -32.71 5.99 5.04
N LYS A 97 -33.75 5.99 5.87
CA LYS A 97 -33.67 5.58 7.31
C LYS A 97 -33.06 4.20 7.56
N ASP A 98 -33.19 3.29 6.59
CA ASP A 98 -32.71 1.89 6.74
C ASP A 98 -31.25 1.70 6.29
N LEU A 99 -30.63 2.77 5.79
CA LEU A 99 -29.22 2.78 5.38
C LEU A 99 -28.37 3.53 6.39
N LYS A 100 -27.12 3.09 6.49
CA LYS A 100 -26.08 3.70 7.31
C LYS A 100 -24.92 4.10 6.43
N VAL A 101 -24.16 5.08 6.91
CA VAL A 101 -22.96 5.58 6.24
C VAL A 101 -21.76 5.28 7.12
N ALA A 102 -20.83 4.49 6.63
CA ALA A 102 -19.50 4.34 7.21
C ALA A 102 -18.58 5.35 6.51
N GLY A 103 -18.04 6.30 7.23
CA GLY A 103 -17.25 7.42 6.71
C GLY A 103 -15.87 7.53 7.35
N ASN A 104 -15.03 8.35 6.74
CA ASN A 104 -13.70 8.67 7.25
C ASN A 104 -13.78 9.40 8.61
N GLY A 105 -12.76 9.22 9.43
CA GLY A 105 -12.62 9.94 10.68
C GLY A 105 -13.62 9.55 11.76
N LYS A 106 -14.15 10.54 12.47
CA LYS A 106 -15.08 10.38 13.60
C LYS A 106 -16.52 10.65 13.20
N LEU A 107 -17.44 9.81 13.65
CA LEU A 107 -18.85 10.13 13.63
C LEU A 107 -19.15 11.23 14.66
N VAL A 108 -19.50 12.41 14.16
CA VAL A 108 -19.86 13.56 15.02
C VAL A 108 -21.29 13.41 15.55
N GLY A 109 -22.18 12.81 14.76
CA GLY A 109 -23.56 12.55 15.15
C GLY A 109 -24.44 12.22 13.96
N THR A 110 -25.72 11.97 14.23
CA THR A 110 -26.74 11.75 13.22
C THR A 110 -27.96 12.62 13.49
N ASP A 111 -28.59 13.12 12.44
CA ASP A 111 -29.83 13.91 12.51
C ASP A 111 -30.93 13.21 11.71
N THR A 112 -32.15 13.13 12.27
CA THR A 112 -33.31 12.58 11.56
C THR A 112 -34.12 13.71 10.97
N LEU A 113 -34.36 13.66 9.66
CA LEU A 113 -35.19 14.62 8.93
C LEU A 113 -36.67 14.32 9.12
N PRO A 114 -37.57 15.32 8.93
CA PRO A 114 -39.01 15.13 9.04
C PRO A 114 -39.59 14.08 8.10
N ASP A 115 -38.93 13.80 6.97
CA ASP A 115 -39.34 12.77 5.99
C ASP A 115 -38.78 11.37 6.33
N GLY A 116 -38.11 11.23 7.47
CA GLY A 116 -37.56 9.96 7.97
C GLY A 116 -36.16 9.60 7.45
N ARG A 117 -35.58 10.41 6.56
CA ARG A 117 -34.16 10.22 6.17
C ARG A 117 -33.22 10.55 7.33
N THR A 118 -32.00 10.04 7.28
CA THR A 118 -30.97 10.30 8.30
C THR A 118 -29.78 10.98 7.65
N ILE A 119 -29.28 12.03 8.30
CA ILE A 119 -28.00 12.67 7.99
C ILE A 119 -26.94 12.04 8.88
N TRP A 120 -25.86 11.56 8.28
CA TRP A 120 -24.67 11.07 8.97
C TRP A 120 -23.59 12.13 8.87
N ASN A 121 -23.09 12.61 10.01
CA ASN A 121 -22.13 13.70 10.11
C ASN A 121 -20.78 13.13 10.52
N TRP A 122 -19.82 13.13 9.60
CA TRP A 122 -18.45 12.64 9.81
C TRP A 122 -17.46 13.78 9.73
N HIS A 123 -16.38 13.69 10.50
CA HIS A 123 -15.27 14.64 10.51
C HIS A 123 -13.94 13.89 10.43
N THR A 124 -13.08 14.25 9.49
CA THR A 124 -11.74 13.71 9.36
C THR A 124 -10.71 14.81 9.15
N ARG A 125 -9.50 14.60 9.64
CA ARG A 125 -8.37 15.50 9.47
C ARG A 125 -7.41 15.01 8.40
N SER A 126 -6.85 15.95 7.67
CA SER A 126 -5.82 15.74 6.65
C SER A 126 -6.04 14.44 5.82
N PRO A 127 -7.25 14.23 5.26
CA PRO A 127 -7.45 13.03 4.46
C PRO A 127 -6.78 13.20 3.10
N ASN A 128 -6.17 12.14 2.62
CA ASN A 128 -5.80 12.07 1.23
C ASN A 128 -7.07 12.23 0.38
N PRO A 129 -7.12 13.10 -0.65
CA PRO A 129 -8.33 13.39 -1.40
C PRO A 129 -9.02 12.15 -1.98
N TYR A 130 -8.26 11.20 -2.53
CA TYR A 130 -8.81 9.97 -3.07
C TYR A 130 -9.36 9.02 -1.98
N SER A 131 -8.87 9.11 -0.76
CA SER A 131 -9.30 8.26 0.35
C SER A 131 -10.59 8.71 1.02
N VAL A 132 -11.13 9.90 0.69
CA VAL A 132 -12.44 10.35 1.14
C VAL A 132 -13.51 9.53 0.43
N THR A 133 -14.30 8.77 1.19
CA THR A 133 -15.16 7.72 0.62
C THR A 133 -16.61 7.80 1.10
N LEU A 134 -17.50 7.23 0.30
CA LEU A 134 -18.90 6.98 0.62
C LEU A 134 -19.15 5.47 0.67
N GLN A 135 -19.40 4.93 1.86
CA GLN A 135 -19.74 3.51 2.08
C GLN A 135 -21.14 3.44 2.68
N ILE A 136 -22.14 3.00 1.92
CA ILE A 136 -23.56 3.10 2.27
C ILE A 136 -24.25 1.74 2.11
N ALA A 137 -24.75 1.19 3.21
CA ALA A 137 -25.51 -0.06 3.21
C ALA A 137 -26.35 -0.18 4.51
N PRO A 138 -27.18 -1.22 4.67
CA PRO A 138 -27.87 -1.51 5.93
C PRO A 138 -26.92 -2.12 6.97
N TYR A 139 -25.77 -1.51 7.19
CA TYR A 139 -24.69 -2.04 8.00
C TYR A 139 -25.09 -2.37 9.44
N LYS A 140 -24.52 -3.44 9.97
CA LYS A 140 -24.28 -3.67 11.40
C LYS A 140 -22.89 -3.16 11.76
N LEU A 141 -22.63 -2.94 13.03
CA LEU A 141 -21.38 -2.42 13.54
C LEU A 141 -20.83 -3.28 14.67
N LEU A 142 -19.58 -3.71 14.53
CA LEU A 142 -18.75 -4.21 15.64
C LEU A 142 -17.84 -3.08 16.08
N GLN A 143 -17.70 -2.90 17.40
CA GLN A 143 -16.84 -1.89 18.00
C GLN A 143 -16.04 -2.47 19.16
N ALA A 144 -14.80 -2.05 19.31
CA ALA A 144 -13.94 -2.34 20.45
C ALA A 144 -12.85 -1.26 20.56
N ASP A 145 -12.15 -1.25 21.67
CA ASP A 145 -10.98 -0.42 21.89
C ASP A 145 -9.71 -1.26 21.80
N TYR A 146 -8.76 -0.86 20.96
CA TYR A 146 -7.41 -1.38 20.97
C TYR A 146 -6.56 -0.60 22.00
N LYS A 147 -5.90 -1.34 22.88
CA LYS A 147 -4.91 -0.79 23.81
C LYS A 147 -3.54 -0.83 23.15
N SER A 148 -3.14 0.32 22.63
CA SER A 148 -1.87 0.48 21.93
C SER A 148 -0.69 0.20 22.86
N ARG A 149 0.38 -0.37 22.33
CA ARG A 149 1.66 -0.53 23.02
C ARG A 149 2.30 0.80 23.45
N TYR A 150 1.83 1.90 22.90
CA TYR A 150 2.23 3.27 23.26
C TYR A 150 1.40 3.86 24.39
N GLY A 151 0.44 3.12 24.96
CA GLY A 151 -0.35 3.50 26.12
C GLY A 151 -1.63 4.29 25.82
N ASN A 152 -1.88 4.65 24.57
CA ASN A 152 -3.14 5.25 24.14
C ASN A 152 -4.19 4.19 23.79
N THR A 153 -5.43 4.64 23.64
CA THR A 153 -6.56 3.78 23.24
C THR A 153 -7.05 4.23 21.88
N ILE A 154 -7.24 3.29 20.97
CA ILE A 154 -7.67 3.53 19.59
C ILE A 154 -9.00 2.82 19.36
N PRO A 155 -10.08 3.54 18.99
CA PRO A 155 -11.34 2.91 18.62
C PRO A 155 -11.18 2.05 17.37
N MET A 156 -11.78 0.87 17.37
CA MET A 156 -11.86 -0.02 16.22
C MET A 156 -13.32 -0.19 15.83
N GLU A 157 -13.62 -0.12 14.53
CA GLU A 157 -14.96 -0.23 13.96
C GLU A 157 -14.97 -1.14 12.74
N TYR A 158 -15.92 -2.08 12.72
CA TYR A 158 -16.19 -2.85 11.51
C TYR A 158 -17.67 -2.76 11.11
N TRP A 159 -17.91 -2.13 9.97
CA TRP A 159 -19.23 -1.94 9.36
C TRP A 159 -19.48 -3.07 8.36
N TYR A 160 -20.34 -4.02 8.69
CA TYR A 160 -20.55 -5.24 7.92
C TYR A 160 -22.02 -5.48 7.58
N LEU A 161 -22.30 -6.29 6.57
CA LEU A 161 -23.67 -6.60 6.15
C LEU A 161 -24.39 -7.55 7.11
N PRO A 162 -25.71 -7.37 7.33
CA PRO A 162 -26.53 -8.28 8.12
C PRO A 162 -26.41 -9.73 7.64
N GLY A 163 -26.47 -10.68 8.58
CA GLY A 163 -26.38 -12.12 8.30
C GLY A 163 -24.97 -12.66 8.16
N ARG A 164 -23.95 -11.82 8.39
CA ARG A 164 -22.52 -12.21 8.34
C ARG A 164 -21.82 -12.18 9.70
N ASP A 165 -22.57 -12.18 10.79
CA ASP A 165 -22.11 -11.88 12.15
C ASP A 165 -20.89 -12.73 12.58
N GLU A 166 -20.89 -14.04 12.35
CA GLU A 166 -19.77 -14.93 12.71
C GLU A 166 -18.51 -14.63 11.88
N LYS A 167 -18.67 -14.43 10.58
CA LYS A 167 -17.56 -14.11 9.69
C LYS A 167 -16.97 -12.74 9.99
N ALA A 168 -17.83 -11.76 10.23
CA ALA A 168 -17.47 -10.41 10.61
C ALA A 168 -16.70 -10.41 11.95
N LYS A 169 -17.17 -11.16 12.93
CA LYS A 169 -16.49 -11.30 14.22
C LYS A 169 -15.08 -11.89 14.04
N LYS A 170 -14.96 -12.94 13.21
CA LYS A 170 -13.66 -13.58 12.95
C LYS A 170 -12.66 -12.62 12.31
N LEU A 171 -13.09 -11.80 11.33
CA LEU A 171 -12.23 -10.77 10.73
C LEU A 171 -11.91 -9.67 11.75
N PHE A 172 -12.89 -9.21 12.51
CA PHE A 172 -12.69 -8.16 13.51
C PHE A 172 -11.68 -8.55 14.60
N ASP A 173 -11.61 -9.86 14.94
CA ASP A 173 -10.62 -10.38 15.88
C ASP A 173 -9.18 -10.30 15.36
N GLU A 174 -8.98 -10.05 14.06
CA GLU A 174 -7.65 -9.81 13.47
C GLU A 174 -7.17 -8.36 13.59
N PHE A 175 -8.04 -7.40 13.92
CA PHE A 175 -7.69 -5.98 13.96
C PHE A 175 -6.62 -5.67 15.00
N ALA A 176 -6.84 -6.08 16.25
CA ALA A 176 -5.90 -5.78 17.33
C ALA A 176 -4.52 -6.44 17.15
N PRO A 177 -4.40 -7.73 16.78
CA PRO A 177 -3.10 -8.34 16.47
C PRO A 177 -2.38 -7.66 15.31
N SER A 178 -3.11 -7.22 14.28
CA SER A 178 -2.52 -6.52 13.14
C SER A 178 -1.97 -5.16 13.55
N LEU A 179 -2.73 -4.38 14.33
CA LEU A 179 -2.24 -3.12 14.88
C LEU A 179 -1.00 -3.31 15.75
N ASP A 180 -0.99 -4.33 16.63
CA ASP A 180 0.16 -4.61 17.48
C ASP A 180 1.41 -4.96 16.67
N PHE A 181 1.25 -5.69 15.57
CA PHE A 181 2.34 -5.96 14.64
C PHE A 181 2.86 -4.67 14.01
N TYR A 182 2.00 -3.85 13.37
CA TYR A 182 2.43 -2.61 12.72
C TYR A 182 3.08 -1.65 13.71
N GLU A 183 2.48 -1.47 14.88
CA GLU A 183 3.05 -0.64 15.93
C GLU A 183 4.39 -1.18 16.44
N SER A 184 4.62 -2.50 16.38
CA SER A 184 5.89 -3.11 16.83
C SER A 184 7.05 -2.85 15.88
N VAL A 185 6.78 -2.78 14.58
CA VAL A 185 7.84 -2.71 13.55
C VAL A 185 7.99 -1.32 12.95
N ILE A 186 6.88 -0.58 12.74
CA ILE A 186 6.89 0.74 12.10
C ILE A 186 6.80 1.86 13.14
N GLY A 187 5.72 1.89 13.92
CA GLY A 187 5.45 2.97 14.87
C GLY A 187 3.95 3.12 15.14
N PRO A 188 3.57 4.10 15.98
CA PRO A 188 2.19 4.25 16.42
C PRO A 188 1.23 4.48 15.26
N TYR A 189 0.01 3.98 15.39
CA TYR A 189 -1.03 4.18 14.39
C TYR A 189 -1.24 5.68 14.13
N PRO A 190 -1.17 6.15 12.87
CA PRO A 190 -1.13 7.59 12.57
C PRO A 190 -2.40 8.36 12.93
N TRP A 191 -3.54 7.69 12.86
CA TRP A 191 -4.88 8.26 13.06
C TRP A 191 -5.49 7.86 14.41
N SER A 192 -4.64 7.74 15.42
CA SER A 192 -5.03 7.22 16.73
C SER A 192 -6.05 8.08 17.48
N ASP A 193 -6.21 9.34 17.10
CA ASP A 193 -7.23 10.25 17.59
C ASP A 193 -8.58 10.12 16.83
N GLU A 194 -8.62 9.35 15.76
CA GLU A 194 -9.85 9.04 15.00
C GLU A 194 -10.31 7.60 15.28
N LYS A 195 -9.96 6.66 14.41
CA LYS A 195 -10.29 5.24 14.57
C LYS A 195 -9.51 4.36 13.59
N VAL A 196 -9.49 3.06 13.84
CA VAL A 196 -9.26 2.02 12.82
C VAL A 196 -10.62 1.53 12.36
N GLY A 197 -11.00 1.84 11.15
CA GLY A 197 -12.28 1.45 10.57
C GLY A 197 -12.14 0.58 9.35
N VAL A 198 -13.10 -0.32 9.17
CA VAL A 198 -13.27 -1.12 7.97
C VAL A 198 -14.75 -1.15 7.61
N ALA A 199 -15.07 -1.05 6.32
CA ALA A 199 -16.43 -1.24 5.82
C ALA A 199 -16.48 -2.37 4.80
N GLU A 200 -17.45 -3.24 4.91
CA GLU A 200 -17.70 -4.28 3.91
C GLU A 200 -18.25 -3.63 2.64
N THR A 201 -17.58 -3.87 1.49
CA THR A 201 -17.84 -3.20 0.22
C THR A 201 -18.13 -4.19 -0.91
N PRO A 202 -18.79 -3.74 -1.99
CA PRO A 202 -19.05 -4.56 -3.17
C PRO A 202 -17.83 -4.73 -4.09
N HIS A 203 -16.70 -4.12 -3.78
CA HIS A 203 -15.41 -4.28 -4.46
C HIS A 203 -14.36 -4.83 -3.51
N LEU A 204 -13.20 -5.30 -4.01
CA LEU A 204 -12.26 -6.14 -3.30
C LEU A 204 -11.69 -5.49 -2.03
N GLY A 205 -10.95 -4.43 -2.17
CA GLY A 205 -10.29 -3.68 -1.10
C GLY A 205 -9.97 -2.28 -1.59
N MET A 206 -9.76 -1.35 -0.68
CA MET A 206 -9.25 -0.01 -0.96
C MET A 206 -8.86 0.66 0.37
N GLU A 207 -7.75 1.36 0.37
CA GLU A 207 -7.12 1.96 1.55
C GLU A 207 -7.75 3.29 2.01
N HIS A 208 -9.06 3.44 1.93
CA HIS A 208 -9.71 4.68 2.37
C HIS A 208 -9.36 4.99 3.83
N GLN A 209 -8.73 6.15 4.06
CA GLN A 209 -8.18 6.56 5.36
C GLN A 209 -9.19 6.37 6.49
N THR A 210 -8.82 5.63 7.51
CA THR A 210 -9.60 5.30 8.71
C THR A 210 -10.92 4.55 8.48
N ILE A 211 -11.21 4.13 7.24
CA ILE A 211 -12.38 3.34 6.87
C ILE A 211 -12.08 2.47 5.64
N ASN A 212 -11.10 1.60 5.75
CA ASN A 212 -10.67 0.74 4.65
C ASN A 212 -11.85 -0.06 4.08
N ALA A 213 -11.90 -0.19 2.76
CA ALA A 213 -12.88 -1.03 2.10
C ALA A 213 -12.49 -2.50 2.19
N TYR A 214 -13.47 -3.38 2.37
CA TYR A 214 -13.25 -4.81 2.44
C TYR A 214 -14.34 -5.58 1.67
N GLY A 215 -14.00 -6.15 0.53
CA GLY A 215 -14.92 -6.93 -0.31
C GLY A 215 -14.45 -8.34 -0.64
N ASN A 216 -13.52 -8.88 0.15
CA ASN A 216 -12.94 -10.21 -0.04
C ASN A 216 -13.92 -11.38 0.21
N ASN A 217 -15.15 -11.08 0.64
CA ASN A 217 -16.15 -12.06 0.99
C ASN A 217 -15.67 -13.12 2.00
N TYR A 218 -14.76 -12.74 2.88
CA TYR A 218 -14.15 -13.58 3.93
C TYR A 218 -13.47 -14.84 3.36
N LYS A 219 -12.81 -14.71 2.22
CA LYS A 219 -12.00 -15.77 1.62
C LYS A 219 -10.93 -16.22 2.63
N GLN A 220 -10.77 -17.51 2.77
CA GLN A 220 -9.71 -18.06 3.60
C GLN A 220 -8.41 -18.15 2.79
N TYR A 221 -7.34 -17.65 3.37
CA TYR A 221 -6.01 -17.72 2.79
C TYR A 221 -5.16 -18.82 3.42
N PRO A 222 -4.24 -19.46 2.66
CA PRO A 222 -3.27 -20.41 3.22
C PRO A 222 -2.38 -19.81 4.30
N SER A 223 -2.19 -18.50 4.31
CA SER A 223 -1.45 -17.75 5.32
C SER A 223 -2.10 -17.78 6.72
N GLY A 224 -3.39 -18.15 6.83
CA GLY A 224 -4.09 -18.26 8.11
C GLY A 224 -4.62 -16.92 8.66
N PHE A 225 -4.51 -15.83 7.88
CA PHE A 225 -5.08 -14.51 8.16
C PHE A 225 -5.67 -13.91 6.88
N ASP A 226 -6.45 -12.84 6.99
CA ASP A 226 -7.01 -12.16 5.83
C ASP A 226 -5.96 -11.22 5.20
N GLU A 227 -5.44 -11.61 4.04
CA GLU A 227 -4.37 -10.88 3.35
C GLU A 227 -4.83 -9.52 2.82
N ILE A 228 -6.10 -9.40 2.38
CA ILE A 228 -6.64 -8.12 1.92
C ILE A 228 -6.77 -7.15 3.08
N PHE A 229 -7.37 -7.57 4.20
CA PHE A 229 -7.44 -6.71 5.38
C PHE A 229 -6.04 -6.25 5.82
N GLN A 230 -5.06 -7.17 5.84
CA GLN A 230 -3.69 -6.85 6.24
C GLN A 230 -3.01 -5.87 5.28
N HIS A 231 -3.30 -5.97 3.98
CA HIS A 231 -2.80 -5.06 2.95
C HIS A 231 -3.40 -3.66 3.13
N GLU A 232 -4.73 -3.54 3.14
CA GLU A 232 -5.42 -2.26 3.25
C GLU A 232 -5.09 -1.53 4.57
N LEU A 233 -4.94 -2.27 5.68
CA LEU A 233 -4.51 -1.69 6.94
C LEU A 233 -3.07 -1.13 6.84
N GLY A 234 -2.19 -1.77 6.08
CA GLY A 234 -0.81 -1.31 5.84
C GLY A 234 -0.75 0.08 5.22
N HIS A 235 -1.69 0.39 4.37
CA HIS A 235 -1.77 1.68 3.71
C HIS A 235 -2.09 2.85 4.66
N GLU A 236 -2.54 2.62 5.87
CA GLU A 236 -2.65 3.69 6.86
C GLU A 236 -1.27 4.32 7.16
N TRP A 237 -0.19 3.54 7.03
CA TRP A 237 1.19 4.03 7.09
C TRP A 237 1.76 4.38 5.72
N PHE A 238 1.52 3.51 4.70
CA PHE A 238 2.10 3.60 3.35
C PHE A 238 1.01 3.95 2.32
N GLY A 239 0.58 5.19 2.27
CA GLY A 239 -0.52 5.70 1.46
C GLY A 239 -1.15 6.89 2.12
N ASN A 240 -1.69 6.71 3.34
CA ASN A 240 -2.39 7.76 4.04
C ASN A 240 -1.45 8.67 4.87
N GLN A 241 -0.53 8.10 5.69
CA GLN A 241 0.45 8.89 6.44
C GLN A 241 1.63 9.33 5.58
N MET A 242 2.14 8.46 4.74
CA MET A 242 3.19 8.75 3.78
C MET A 242 2.66 8.44 2.38
N SER A 243 2.36 9.48 1.62
CA SER A 243 1.88 9.39 0.24
C SER A 243 3.02 9.51 -0.76
N ALA A 244 2.97 8.75 -1.83
CA ALA A 244 3.85 8.94 -2.98
C ALA A 244 3.60 10.31 -3.63
N SER A 245 4.65 11.00 -4.02
CA SER A 245 4.54 12.33 -4.62
C SER A 245 3.99 12.32 -6.06
N ASN A 246 4.06 11.18 -6.72
CA ASN A 246 3.56 10.93 -8.08
C ASN A 246 3.44 9.41 -8.33
N TRP A 247 2.80 9.03 -9.42
CA TRP A 247 2.56 7.62 -9.77
C TRP A 247 3.83 6.80 -10.02
N ASP A 248 4.93 7.40 -10.46
CA ASP A 248 6.20 6.68 -10.65
C ASP A 248 6.78 6.13 -9.33
N ASP A 249 6.38 6.73 -8.21
CA ASP A 249 6.80 6.34 -6.85
C ASP A 249 5.77 5.44 -6.13
N TYR A 250 4.70 5.00 -6.79
CA TYR A 250 3.56 4.31 -6.15
C TYR A 250 3.93 2.95 -5.53
N TRP A 251 5.05 2.34 -5.95
CA TRP A 251 5.61 1.17 -5.28
C TRP A 251 5.91 1.41 -3.79
N LEU A 252 6.04 2.67 -3.35
CA LEU A 252 6.17 3.05 -1.94
C LEU A 252 4.88 2.79 -1.15
N HIS A 253 3.71 2.81 -1.81
CA HIS A 253 2.47 2.35 -1.22
C HIS A 253 2.41 0.82 -1.31
N GLU A 254 2.33 0.31 -2.52
CA GLU A 254 1.98 -1.06 -2.82
C GLU A 254 3.06 -2.07 -2.41
N GLY A 255 4.31 -1.77 -2.71
CA GLY A 255 5.43 -2.64 -2.36
C GLY A 255 5.63 -2.79 -0.86
N PHE A 256 5.43 -1.70 -0.09
CA PHE A 256 5.50 -1.75 1.37
C PHE A 256 4.29 -2.47 1.97
N ALA A 257 3.06 -2.14 1.58
CA ALA A 257 1.86 -2.81 2.05
C ALA A 257 1.92 -4.32 1.74
N GLN A 258 2.33 -4.69 0.52
CA GLN A 258 2.53 -6.06 0.11
C GLN A 258 3.60 -6.77 0.95
N TYR A 259 4.71 -6.10 1.26
CA TYR A 259 5.80 -6.69 2.06
C TYR A 259 5.42 -6.88 3.53
N MET A 260 4.52 -6.07 4.08
CA MET A 260 4.05 -6.24 5.45
C MET A 260 3.28 -7.56 5.65
N GLN A 261 2.62 -8.11 4.63
CA GLN A 261 1.89 -9.37 4.74
C GLN A 261 2.79 -10.56 5.13
N PRO A 262 3.89 -10.89 4.42
CA PRO A 262 4.78 -11.96 4.86
C PRO A 262 5.49 -11.64 6.19
N LEU A 263 5.79 -10.38 6.49
CA LEU A 263 6.34 -10.00 7.79
C LEU A 263 5.34 -10.24 8.94
N TYR A 264 4.05 -10.01 8.71
CA TYR A 264 2.99 -10.37 9.65
C TYR A 264 2.89 -11.89 9.81
N GLY A 265 2.96 -12.63 8.70
CA GLY A 265 3.03 -14.10 8.74
C GLY A 265 4.21 -14.61 9.57
N ARG A 266 5.40 -13.99 9.42
CA ARG A 266 6.59 -14.26 10.25
C ARG A 266 6.34 -13.98 11.73
N TRP A 267 5.74 -12.84 12.02
CA TRP A 267 5.44 -12.43 13.40
C TRP A 267 4.46 -13.37 14.08
N ARG A 268 3.49 -13.90 13.35
CA ARG A 268 2.49 -14.86 13.88
C ARG A 268 2.97 -16.30 13.97
N GLU A 269 3.65 -16.78 12.94
CA GLU A 269 3.88 -18.24 12.73
C GLU A 269 5.36 -18.59 12.46
N GLY A 270 6.23 -17.59 12.37
CA GLY A 270 7.68 -17.78 12.22
C GLY A 270 8.18 -17.84 10.77
N GLU A 271 9.47 -18.13 10.62
CA GLU A 271 10.22 -18.01 9.36
C GLU A 271 9.65 -18.89 8.24
N ALA A 272 9.10 -20.06 8.53
CA ALA A 272 8.55 -20.95 7.51
C ALA A 272 7.37 -20.32 6.79
N ARG A 273 6.48 -19.65 7.52
CA ARG A 273 5.34 -18.91 6.93
C ARG A 273 5.83 -17.77 6.05
N TYR A 274 6.79 -17.00 6.55
CA TYR A 274 7.42 -15.91 5.79
C TYR A 274 8.00 -16.41 4.47
N ALA A 275 8.80 -17.47 4.50
CA ALA A 275 9.44 -18.02 3.32
C ALA A 275 8.44 -18.49 2.26
N ILE A 276 7.35 -19.16 2.69
CA ILE A 276 6.28 -19.61 1.77
C ILE A 276 5.64 -18.42 1.08
N MET A 277 5.25 -17.38 1.82
CA MET A 277 4.59 -16.20 1.26
C MET A 277 5.53 -15.43 0.30
N MET A 278 6.80 -15.28 0.67
CA MET A 278 7.79 -14.65 -0.20
C MET A 278 8.01 -15.44 -1.49
N GLU A 279 8.02 -16.77 -1.42
CA GLU A 279 8.15 -17.61 -2.61
C GLU A 279 6.93 -17.51 -3.53
N ASP A 280 5.70 -17.48 -2.97
CA ASP A 280 4.48 -17.26 -3.75
C ASP A 280 4.55 -15.92 -4.51
N PHE A 281 5.04 -14.87 -3.88
CA PHE A 281 5.25 -13.58 -4.55
C PHE A 281 6.28 -13.68 -5.68
N ARG A 282 7.40 -14.41 -5.46
CA ARG A 282 8.44 -14.58 -6.47
C ARG A 282 7.92 -15.18 -7.77
N LEU A 283 6.98 -16.11 -7.68
CA LEU A 283 6.37 -16.75 -8.83
C LEU A 283 5.56 -15.79 -9.72
N THR A 284 5.21 -14.62 -9.20
CA THR A 284 4.40 -13.61 -9.89
C THR A 284 5.17 -12.32 -10.25
N VAL A 285 6.48 -12.28 -10.06
CA VAL A 285 7.34 -11.16 -10.50
C VAL A 285 7.65 -11.31 -11.98
N PHE A 286 7.15 -10.41 -12.83
CA PHE A 286 7.21 -10.56 -14.29
C PHE A 286 8.33 -9.77 -14.98
N ASN A 287 8.86 -8.74 -14.38
CA ASN A 287 10.00 -7.95 -14.87
C ASN A 287 9.82 -7.36 -16.29
N ARG A 288 8.63 -6.89 -16.63
CA ARG A 288 8.33 -6.35 -17.97
C ARG A 288 8.86 -4.94 -18.15
N ALA A 289 8.80 -4.15 -17.11
CA ALA A 289 9.25 -2.77 -17.10
C ALA A 289 9.98 -2.46 -15.78
N PRO A 290 10.78 -1.39 -15.73
CA PRO A 290 11.29 -0.88 -14.47
C PRO A 290 10.15 -0.50 -13.52
N VAL A 291 10.28 -0.81 -12.24
CA VAL A 291 9.31 -0.39 -11.21
C VAL A 291 9.23 1.13 -11.16
N VAL A 292 10.38 1.79 -11.23
CA VAL A 292 10.52 3.25 -11.29
C VAL A 292 11.17 3.64 -12.61
N SER A 293 10.54 4.54 -13.35
CA SER A 293 11.07 5.01 -14.64
C SER A 293 12.02 6.20 -14.49
N GLY A 294 11.95 6.93 -13.37
CA GLY A 294 12.61 8.21 -13.16
C GLY A 294 11.90 9.38 -13.85
N GLN A 295 10.67 9.17 -14.32
CA GLN A 295 9.85 10.18 -15.00
C GLN A 295 8.47 10.22 -14.35
N ILE A 296 7.79 11.36 -14.39
CA ILE A 296 6.39 11.43 -13.96
C ILE A 296 5.54 10.59 -14.92
N ARG A 297 4.85 9.59 -14.37
CA ARG A 297 3.91 8.71 -15.08
C ARG A 297 2.48 9.03 -14.67
N THR A 298 1.52 8.63 -15.50
CA THR A 298 0.11 8.55 -15.12
C THR A 298 -0.17 7.18 -14.49
N GLU A 299 -1.36 7.02 -13.92
CA GLU A 299 -1.83 5.74 -13.38
C GLU A 299 -1.77 4.64 -14.43
N GLU A 300 -2.34 4.86 -15.60
CA GLU A 300 -2.36 3.88 -16.69
C GLU A 300 -0.96 3.49 -17.16
N GLN A 301 0.01 4.43 -17.10
CA GLN A 301 1.41 4.15 -17.42
C GLN A 301 2.11 3.31 -16.33
N VAL A 302 1.55 3.20 -15.16
CA VAL A 302 2.07 2.36 -14.08
C VAL A 302 1.35 1.00 -14.06
N TYR A 303 0.03 0.99 -14.05
CA TYR A 303 -0.75 -0.24 -13.90
C TYR A 303 -0.94 -1.04 -15.19
N GLU A 304 -0.96 -0.38 -16.36
CA GLU A 304 -1.20 -1.06 -17.61
C GLU A 304 0.10 -1.53 -18.27
N GLU A 305 0.34 -2.82 -18.24
CA GLU A 305 1.49 -3.46 -18.91
C GLU A 305 1.50 -3.17 -20.43
N GLY A 306 0.33 -3.03 -21.04
CA GLY A 306 0.19 -2.65 -22.47
C GLY A 306 0.75 -1.27 -22.79
N ASN A 307 0.79 -0.37 -21.81
CA ASN A 307 1.38 0.96 -21.90
C ASN A 307 2.86 1.00 -21.45
N GLY A 308 3.49 -0.17 -21.27
CA GLY A 308 4.88 -0.30 -20.85
C GLY A 308 5.09 -0.10 -19.36
N GLY A 309 4.03 -0.20 -18.55
CA GLY A 309 4.08 -0.12 -17.11
C GLY A 309 4.57 -1.40 -16.42
N PRO A 310 5.04 -1.30 -15.17
CA PRO A 310 5.43 -2.43 -14.35
C PRO A 310 4.23 -3.31 -13.92
N GLY A 311 3.01 -2.77 -13.95
CA GLY A 311 1.81 -3.48 -13.51
C GLY A 311 1.95 -4.02 -12.09
N GLN A 312 1.62 -5.29 -11.87
CA GLN A 312 1.70 -5.93 -10.56
C GLN A 312 3.11 -6.00 -9.95
N ASP A 313 4.15 -5.66 -10.69
CA ASP A 313 5.52 -5.64 -10.16
C ASP A 313 5.75 -4.50 -9.14
N ILE A 314 4.90 -3.46 -9.10
CA ILE A 314 4.98 -2.46 -8.02
C ILE A 314 4.67 -3.08 -6.66
N TYR A 315 3.82 -4.11 -6.59
CA TYR A 315 3.47 -4.91 -5.42
C TYR A 315 4.56 -5.96 -5.13
N VAL A 316 4.59 -7.01 -5.93
CA VAL A 316 5.36 -8.23 -5.64
C VAL A 316 6.86 -8.07 -5.85
N LYS A 317 7.29 -7.39 -6.92
CA LYS A 317 8.72 -7.06 -7.09
C LYS A 317 9.14 -6.01 -6.08
N GLY A 318 8.28 -5.02 -5.79
CA GLY A 318 8.50 -4.05 -4.71
C GLY A 318 8.75 -4.74 -3.37
N ALA A 319 7.90 -5.69 -2.97
CA ALA A 319 8.06 -6.48 -1.76
C ALA A 319 9.37 -7.29 -1.76
N TRP A 320 9.76 -7.90 -2.88
CA TRP A 320 11.01 -8.65 -3.00
C TRP A 320 12.26 -7.75 -2.95
N ILE A 321 12.18 -6.54 -3.49
CA ILE A 321 13.26 -5.54 -3.36
C ILE A 321 13.45 -5.18 -1.90
N LEU A 322 12.37 -4.92 -1.16
CA LEU A 322 12.40 -4.63 0.27
C LEU A 322 12.93 -5.83 1.09
N HIS A 323 12.54 -7.07 0.73
CA HIS A 323 13.09 -8.28 1.31
C HIS A 323 14.60 -8.37 1.15
N THR A 324 15.09 -8.20 -0.08
CA THR A 324 16.53 -8.25 -0.38
C THR A 324 17.28 -7.14 0.36
N LEU A 325 16.73 -5.91 0.36
CA LEU A 325 17.32 -4.78 1.07
C LEU A 325 17.40 -5.05 2.58
N ARG A 326 16.32 -5.54 3.19
CA ARG A 326 16.29 -5.85 4.63
C ARG A 326 17.33 -6.90 5.01
N ASN A 327 17.47 -7.96 4.20
CA ASN A 327 18.51 -8.97 4.43
C ASN A 327 19.92 -8.42 4.24
N LEU A 328 20.11 -7.43 3.36
CA LEU A 328 21.42 -6.81 3.12
C LEU A 328 21.83 -5.86 4.26
N ILE A 329 20.90 -5.04 4.78
CA ILE A 329 21.24 -3.99 5.75
C ILE A 329 20.87 -4.33 7.20
N GLY A 330 20.09 -5.41 7.40
CA GLY A 330 19.58 -5.87 8.69
C GLY A 330 18.28 -5.20 9.10
N ASP A 331 17.54 -5.88 9.99
CA ASP A 331 16.20 -5.47 10.44
C ASP A 331 16.18 -4.06 11.05
N GLU A 332 17.13 -3.76 11.94
CA GLU A 332 17.19 -2.47 12.64
C GLU A 332 17.25 -1.29 11.65
N LYS A 333 18.25 -1.33 10.75
CA LYS A 333 18.43 -0.24 9.75
C LYS A 333 17.29 -0.18 8.75
N PHE A 334 16.73 -1.32 8.37
CA PHE A 334 15.58 -1.36 7.47
C PHE A 334 14.37 -0.66 8.08
N PHE A 335 14.01 -1.01 9.32
CA PHE A 335 12.88 -0.37 9.99
C PHE A 335 13.16 1.08 10.39
N ASP A 336 14.41 1.45 10.65
CA ASP A 336 14.79 2.85 10.84
C ASP A 336 14.61 3.68 9.57
N ALA A 337 15.02 3.18 8.41
CA ALA A 337 14.76 3.83 7.12
C ALA A 337 13.24 3.95 6.86
N THR A 338 12.49 2.91 7.19
CA THR A 338 11.02 2.89 7.08
C THR A 338 10.37 3.93 8.01
N ARG A 339 10.82 4.06 9.27
CA ARG A 339 10.32 5.10 10.19
C ARG A 339 10.64 6.52 9.70
N LEU A 340 11.83 6.72 9.15
CA LEU A 340 12.19 7.99 8.53
C LEU A 340 11.30 8.31 7.32
N LEU A 341 10.96 7.30 6.52
CA LEU A 341 10.04 7.46 5.39
C LEU A 341 8.65 7.89 5.89
N VAL A 342 8.06 7.14 6.82
CA VAL A 342 6.68 7.34 7.28
C VAL A 342 6.54 8.57 8.20
N TYR A 343 7.46 8.78 9.14
CA TYR A 343 7.31 9.82 10.17
C TYR A 343 8.36 10.92 10.10
N GLY A 344 9.43 10.77 9.30
CA GLY A 344 10.57 11.69 9.30
C GLY A 344 11.43 11.65 10.56
N ARG A 345 11.25 10.62 11.42
CA ARG A 345 11.93 10.47 12.71
C ARG A 345 12.04 9.00 13.11
N LEU A 346 13.04 8.68 13.93
CA LEU A 346 13.32 7.31 14.37
C LEU A 346 12.46 6.85 15.55
N ASP A 347 11.99 7.76 16.39
CA ASP A 347 11.22 7.49 17.61
C ASP A 347 9.83 8.18 17.58
N PRO A 348 8.95 7.81 16.65
CA PRO A 348 7.61 8.40 16.59
C PRO A 348 6.84 8.11 17.89
N LYS A 349 6.10 9.12 18.39
CA LYS A 349 5.22 9.00 19.55
C LYS A 349 3.78 9.22 19.09
N PRO A 350 2.77 8.62 19.75
CA PRO A 350 1.37 8.90 19.45
C PRO A 350 1.06 10.38 19.45
N GLY A 351 0.23 10.83 18.53
CA GLY A 351 -0.18 12.22 18.36
C GLY A 351 -0.73 12.45 16.99
N ASN A 352 -1.05 13.70 16.69
CA ASN A 352 -1.49 14.10 15.36
C ASN A 352 -0.28 14.27 14.45
N PHE A 353 -0.04 13.28 13.61
CA PHE A 353 0.99 13.39 12.59
C PHE A 353 0.49 14.24 11.43
N THR A 354 1.41 15.01 10.83
CA THR A 354 1.18 15.64 9.54
C THR A 354 1.49 14.62 8.46
N PRO A 355 0.61 14.39 7.50
CA PRO A 355 0.90 13.53 6.35
C PRO A 355 2.16 13.98 5.63
N ARG A 356 2.86 13.02 5.05
CA ARG A 356 4.14 13.25 4.38
C ARG A 356 4.06 12.81 2.93
N PHE A 357 4.78 13.51 2.09
CA PHE A 357 4.95 13.13 0.69
C PHE A 357 6.37 12.68 0.45
N ALA A 358 6.53 11.55 -0.22
CA ALA A 358 7.84 10.97 -0.48
C ALA A 358 7.99 10.54 -1.95
N THR A 359 9.26 10.46 -2.36
CA THR A 359 9.69 9.91 -3.62
C THR A 359 10.65 8.75 -3.39
N THR A 360 10.91 7.95 -4.42
CA THR A 360 11.95 6.93 -4.40
C THR A 360 13.32 7.48 -3.99
N PRO A 361 13.79 8.64 -4.51
CA PRO A 361 15.00 9.29 -4.00
C PRO A 361 14.99 9.61 -2.51
N ASP A 362 13.83 9.97 -1.93
CA ASP A 362 13.74 10.20 -0.48
C ASP A 362 13.98 8.91 0.30
N PHE A 363 13.40 7.79 -0.12
CA PHE A 363 13.66 6.50 0.51
C PHE A 363 15.12 6.08 0.39
N ILE A 364 15.73 6.22 -0.79
CA ILE A 364 17.16 5.96 -1.01
C ILE A 364 18.01 6.80 -0.05
N LYS A 365 17.70 8.09 0.09
CA LYS A 365 18.37 8.99 1.04
C LYS A 365 18.27 8.48 2.48
N TYR A 366 17.11 7.98 2.93
CA TYR A 366 16.96 7.43 4.26
C TYR A 366 17.75 6.14 4.45
N VAL A 367 17.75 5.26 3.45
CA VAL A 367 18.61 4.06 3.47
C VAL A 367 20.10 4.42 3.56
N ASN A 368 20.56 5.40 2.77
CA ASN A 368 21.92 5.90 2.85
C ASN A 368 22.24 6.48 4.24
N GLN A 369 21.31 7.23 4.82
CA GLN A 369 21.48 7.82 6.16
C GLN A 369 21.65 6.75 7.23
N VAL A 370 20.82 5.73 7.29
CA VAL A 370 20.87 4.68 8.34
C VAL A 370 22.02 3.70 8.14
N THR A 371 22.44 3.49 6.89
CA THR A 371 23.56 2.60 6.59
C THR A 371 24.92 3.29 6.69
N GLY A 372 24.97 4.60 6.52
CA GLY A 372 26.20 5.38 6.36
C GLY A 372 26.93 5.07 5.05
N LYS A 373 26.25 4.49 4.06
CA LYS A 373 26.81 4.07 2.77
C LYS A 373 25.95 4.59 1.62
N ASP A 374 26.57 4.78 0.46
CA ASP A 374 25.82 4.99 -0.77
C ASP A 374 25.26 3.67 -1.28
N MET A 375 23.94 3.51 -1.23
CA MET A 375 23.20 2.34 -1.69
C MET A 375 22.55 2.52 -3.05
N GLN A 376 22.85 3.61 -3.77
CA GLN A 376 22.26 3.92 -5.09
C GLN A 376 22.42 2.74 -6.06
N TRP A 377 23.58 2.05 -6.04
CA TRP A 377 23.86 0.90 -6.89
C TRP A 377 22.84 -0.23 -6.77
N PHE A 378 22.26 -0.44 -5.57
CA PHE A 378 21.24 -1.44 -5.31
C PHE A 378 19.92 -1.07 -6.01
N PHE A 379 19.47 0.16 -5.80
CA PHE A 379 18.23 0.66 -6.37
C PHE A 379 18.33 0.84 -7.89
N ASP A 380 19.49 1.23 -8.40
CA ASP A 380 19.75 1.32 -9.84
C ASP A 380 19.48 0.02 -10.59
N VAL A 381 19.79 -1.11 -9.97
CA VAL A 381 19.55 -2.43 -10.57
C VAL A 381 18.13 -2.91 -10.35
N TYR A 382 17.58 -2.72 -9.15
CA TYR A 382 16.28 -3.31 -8.82
C TYR A 382 15.07 -2.48 -9.20
N LEU A 383 15.15 -1.15 -9.07
CA LEU A 383 14.02 -0.26 -9.37
C LEU A 383 14.05 0.29 -10.79
N TYR A 384 15.23 0.75 -11.23
CA TYR A 384 15.36 1.46 -12.50
C TYR A 384 15.69 0.56 -13.71
N GLN A 385 15.74 -0.76 -13.50
CA GLN A 385 15.89 -1.76 -14.56
C GLN A 385 14.75 -2.79 -14.50
N ALA A 386 14.32 -3.25 -15.68
CA ALA A 386 13.31 -4.29 -15.76
C ALA A 386 13.91 -5.65 -15.37
N LYS A 387 15.04 -6.03 -15.97
CA LYS A 387 15.65 -7.34 -15.79
C LYS A 387 16.25 -7.53 -14.41
N LEU A 388 16.03 -8.69 -13.86
CA LEU A 388 16.68 -9.10 -12.62
C LEU A 388 18.18 -9.40 -12.85
N PRO A 389 19.02 -9.15 -11.82
CA PRO A 389 20.40 -9.59 -11.85
C PRO A 389 20.50 -11.12 -11.95
N ASP A 390 21.40 -11.64 -12.80
CA ASP A 390 21.67 -13.05 -12.95
C ASP A 390 22.97 -13.42 -12.24
N LEU A 391 22.95 -14.46 -11.40
CA LEU A 391 24.11 -14.93 -10.65
C LEU A 391 24.71 -16.13 -11.37
N VAL A 392 25.88 -15.94 -11.96
CA VAL A 392 26.63 -17.00 -12.63
C VAL A 392 27.56 -17.66 -11.64
N GLU A 393 27.46 -18.98 -11.58
CA GLU A 393 28.29 -19.86 -10.75
C GLU A 393 29.28 -20.62 -11.63
N ASP A 394 30.57 -20.57 -11.33
CA ASP A 394 31.62 -21.34 -11.99
C ASP A 394 32.45 -22.05 -10.92
N ARG A 395 32.56 -23.38 -11.03
CA ARG A 395 33.37 -24.20 -10.12
C ARG A 395 34.54 -24.82 -10.84
N GLN A 396 35.74 -24.42 -10.47
CA GLN A 396 36.96 -24.96 -11.00
C GLN A 396 37.81 -25.54 -9.83
N GLY A 397 37.88 -26.88 -9.81
CA GLY A 397 38.58 -27.60 -8.75
C GLY A 397 37.94 -27.34 -7.36
N ASP A 398 38.70 -26.72 -6.48
CA ASP A 398 38.31 -26.34 -5.12
C ASP A 398 37.83 -24.89 -5.01
N THR A 399 37.62 -24.20 -6.11
CA THR A 399 37.23 -22.80 -6.14
C THR A 399 35.86 -22.64 -6.77
N LEU A 400 34.92 -22.08 -6.01
CA LEU A 400 33.64 -21.55 -6.52
C LEU A 400 33.81 -20.04 -6.78
N THR A 401 33.54 -19.63 -8.02
CA THR A 401 33.50 -18.21 -8.40
C THR A 401 32.07 -17.83 -8.69
N LEU A 402 31.62 -16.73 -8.09
CA LEU A 402 30.31 -16.14 -8.30
C LEU A 402 30.47 -14.81 -9.04
N ARG A 403 29.60 -14.55 -10.01
CA ARG A 403 29.62 -13.30 -10.77
C ARG A 403 28.20 -12.83 -11.09
N TRP A 404 27.90 -11.60 -10.70
CA TRP A 404 26.69 -10.92 -11.11
C TRP A 404 26.76 -10.48 -12.57
N LYS A 405 25.71 -10.77 -13.32
CA LYS A 405 25.42 -10.17 -14.62
C LYS A 405 24.21 -9.26 -14.46
N VAL A 406 24.40 -7.99 -14.72
CA VAL A 406 23.34 -6.97 -14.66
C VAL A 406 23.24 -6.24 -15.98
N GLU A 407 22.11 -5.65 -16.26
CA GLU A 407 21.90 -4.88 -17.47
C GLU A 407 22.84 -3.67 -17.50
N ASN A 408 23.43 -3.42 -18.68
CA ASN A 408 24.40 -2.34 -18.91
C ASN A 408 25.68 -2.43 -18.05
N ASP A 409 26.05 -3.63 -17.59
CA ASP A 409 27.27 -3.90 -16.81
C ASP A 409 27.50 -2.94 -15.62
N LYS A 410 26.40 -2.48 -15.00
CA LYS A 410 26.48 -1.62 -13.82
C LYS A 410 27.17 -2.33 -12.67
N PRO A 411 27.94 -1.63 -11.82
CA PRO A 411 28.49 -2.21 -10.59
C PRO A 411 27.39 -2.76 -9.68
N PHE A 412 27.48 -4.01 -9.30
CA PHE A 412 26.51 -4.66 -8.42
C PHE A 412 27.22 -5.53 -7.36
N PRO A 413 27.75 -4.93 -6.29
CA PRO A 413 28.53 -5.60 -5.28
C PRO A 413 27.67 -6.29 -4.21
N LEU A 414 26.49 -6.81 -4.56
CA LEU A 414 25.61 -7.49 -3.61
C LEU A 414 26.26 -8.77 -3.12
N PRO A 415 26.60 -8.90 -1.81
CA PRO A 415 27.20 -10.10 -1.25
C PRO A 415 26.24 -11.28 -1.29
N VAL A 416 26.79 -12.50 -1.36
CA VAL A 416 26.02 -13.72 -1.51
C VAL A 416 26.36 -14.71 -0.40
N GLU A 417 25.34 -15.22 0.29
CA GLU A 417 25.52 -16.33 1.22
C GLU A 417 25.67 -17.66 0.46
N VAL A 418 26.64 -18.45 0.89
CA VAL A 418 26.90 -19.79 0.36
C VAL A 418 27.00 -20.79 1.50
N SER A 419 26.14 -21.80 1.50
CA SER A 419 26.23 -22.94 2.40
C SER A 419 27.18 -23.99 1.84
N VAL A 420 28.18 -24.37 2.60
CA VAL A 420 29.12 -25.45 2.30
C VAL A 420 29.01 -26.51 3.39
N ASP A 421 28.48 -27.67 3.06
CA ASP A 421 28.19 -28.76 4.02
C ASP A 421 27.37 -28.27 5.24
N GLY A 422 26.36 -27.42 4.99
CA GLY A 422 25.48 -26.83 5.99
C GLY A 422 26.08 -25.64 6.77
N LYS A 423 27.30 -25.21 6.47
CA LYS A 423 27.90 -24.02 7.06
C LYS A 423 27.82 -22.84 6.12
N VAL A 424 27.05 -21.82 6.54
CA VAL A 424 26.86 -20.61 5.75
C VAL A 424 28.07 -19.69 5.85
N LYS A 425 28.52 -19.17 4.73
CA LYS A 425 29.60 -18.17 4.60
C LYS A 425 29.13 -17.06 3.67
N MET A 426 29.50 -15.81 4.00
CA MET A 426 29.29 -14.67 3.12
C MET A 426 30.43 -14.59 2.10
N VAL A 427 30.06 -14.44 0.83
CA VAL A 427 30.98 -14.16 -0.27
C VAL A 427 30.83 -12.69 -0.65
N GLU A 428 31.85 -11.90 -0.38
CA GLU A 428 31.93 -10.50 -0.79
C GLU A 428 32.10 -10.41 -2.31
N MET A 429 31.28 -9.57 -2.96
CA MET A 429 31.20 -9.47 -4.41
C MET A 429 31.84 -8.16 -4.91
N SER A 430 33.13 -8.00 -4.67
CA SER A 430 33.85 -6.80 -5.11
C SER A 430 33.78 -6.62 -6.63
N GLY A 431 33.24 -5.48 -7.08
CA GLY A 431 33.00 -5.25 -8.51
C GLY A 431 32.04 -6.23 -9.17
N GLY A 432 31.17 -6.89 -8.38
CA GLY A 432 30.20 -7.88 -8.85
C GLY A 432 30.75 -9.31 -8.99
N THR A 433 31.97 -9.56 -8.51
CA THR A 433 32.60 -10.91 -8.56
C THR A 433 33.18 -11.28 -7.19
N GLY A 434 32.99 -12.52 -6.78
CA GLY A 434 33.55 -13.06 -5.55
C GLY A 434 33.92 -14.53 -5.70
N SER A 435 34.76 -15.07 -4.82
CA SER A 435 35.12 -16.46 -4.84
C SER A 435 35.28 -17.06 -3.44
N LEU A 436 35.05 -18.36 -3.35
CA LEU A 436 35.10 -19.12 -2.11
C LEU A 436 35.85 -20.44 -2.35
N LYS A 437 36.73 -20.83 -1.43
CA LYS A 437 37.29 -22.17 -1.42
C LYS A 437 36.29 -23.18 -0.89
N VAL A 438 36.05 -24.22 -1.69
CA VAL A 438 35.08 -25.26 -1.43
C VAL A 438 35.76 -26.63 -1.55
N PRO A 439 35.77 -27.48 -0.50
CA PRO A 439 36.38 -28.80 -0.57
C PRO A 439 35.82 -29.66 -1.71
N ALA A 440 36.63 -30.52 -2.25
CA ALA A 440 36.18 -31.49 -3.25
C ALA A 440 35.09 -32.38 -2.65
N GLY A 441 33.98 -32.53 -3.40
CA GLY A 441 32.80 -33.31 -2.96
C GLY A 441 31.87 -32.62 -1.96
N ALA A 442 32.20 -31.43 -1.48
CA ALA A 442 31.29 -30.69 -0.60
C ALA A 442 29.95 -30.33 -1.27
N HIS A 443 28.87 -30.46 -0.51
CA HIS A 443 27.55 -29.99 -0.90
C HIS A 443 27.48 -28.47 -0.77
N VAL A 444 27.17 -27.80 -1.88
CA VAL A 444 27.14 -26.34 -1.97
C VAL A 444 25.75 -25.86 -2.35
N VAL A 445 25.21 -24.90 -1.60
CA VAL A 445 23.96 -24.22 -1.93
C VAL A 445 24.22 -22.73 -1.90
N VAL A 446 23.99 -22.07 -3.02
CA VAL A 446 24.13 -20.61 -3.15
C VAL A 446 22.81 -19.96 -2.79
N ASP A 447 22.83 -18.93 -1.94
CA ASP A 447 21.66 -18.24 -1.40
C ASP A 447 20.65 -19.24 -0.76
N PRO A 448 21.07 -19.98 0.29
CA PRO A 448 20.30 -21.11 0.81
C PRO A 448 18.94 -20.73 1.38
N ASP A 449 18.81 -19.49 1.86
CA ASP A 449 17.58 -18.98 2.47
C ASP A 449 16.76 -18.11 1.52
N SER A 450 17.10 -18.08 0.21
CA SER A 450 16.41 -17.26 -0.80
C SER A 450 16.27 -15.78 -0.41
N ARG A 451 17.38 -15.17 0.03
CA ARG A 451 17.39 -13.77 0.51
C ARG A 451 17.54 -12.75 -0.61
N ILE A 452 17.83 -13.19 -1.82
CA ILE A 452 18.18 -12.31 -2.94
C ILE A 452 17.19 -12.47 -4.07
N LEU A 453 16.60 -11.36 -4.51
CA LEU A 453 15.84 -11.30 -5.76
C LEU A 453 16.81 -11.41 -6.95
N LYS A 454 16.81 -12.54 -7.62
CA LYS A 454 17.66 -12.81 -8.78
C LYS A 454 16.92 -13.58 -9.87
N TYR A 455 17.42 -13.54 -11.09
CA TYR A 455 16.90 -14.34 -12.17
C TYR A 455 16.91 -15.83 -11.80
N SER A 456 15.86 -16.53 -12.19
CA SER A 456 15.72 -17.98 -12.05
C SER A 456 15.04 -18.58 -13.26
N ALA A 457 15.76 -19.42 -13.97
CA ALA A 457 15.21 -20.15 -15.12
C ALA A 457 14.03 -21.06 -14.74
N ALA A 458 14.01 -21.57 -13.51
CA ALA A 458 12.90 -22.38 -12.99
C ALA A 458 11.63 -21.55 -12.80
N VAL A 459 11.76 -20.34 -12.24
CA VAL A 459 10.63 -19.40 -12.09
C VAL A 459 10.10 -19.00 -13.47
N GLU A 460 10.97 -18.64 -14.40
CA GLU A 460 10.58 -18.29 -15.75
C GLU A 460 9.85 -19.46 -16.46
N ALA A 461 10.35 -20.69 -16.33
CA ALA A 461 9.70 -21.86 -16.88
C ALA A 461 8.31 -22.12 -16.26
N TYR A 462 8.18 -21.94 -14.94
CA TYR A 462 6.90 -22.01 -14.26
C TYR A 462 5.92 -20.95 -14.78
N GLN A 463 6.36 -19.70 -14.90
CA GLN A 463 5.53 -18.59 -15.40
C GLN A 463 5.05 -18.84 -16.84
N ARG A 464 5.92 -19.35 -17.73
CA ARG A 464 5.52 -19.76 -19.10
C ARG A 464 4.44 -20.84 -19.09
N TYR A 465 4.54 -21.81 -18.17
CA TYR A 465 3.55 -22.87 -18.02
C TYR A 465 2.24 -22.35 -17.41
N ALA A 466 2.31 -21.66 -16.26
CA ALA A 466 1.16 -21.27 -15.46
C ALA A 466 0.32 -20.17 -16.13
N TYR A 467 0.98 -19.24 -16.81
CA TYR A 467 0.32 -18.08 -17.42
C TYR A 467 0.27 -18.13 -18.95
N ARG A 468 0.70 -19.25 -19.57
CA ARG A 468 0.69 -19.48 -21.04
C ARG A 468 1.32 -18.33 -21.84
N ARG A 469 2.43 -17.81 -21.38
CA ARG A 469 3.16 -16.66 -21.93
C ARG A 469 4.34 -17.08 -22.77
#